data_d061d275682ef37e17511e68983f9edd
#
_entry.id   d061d275682ef37e17511e68983f9edd
#
_cell.length_a   1.000
_cell.length_b   1.000
_cell.length_c   1.000
_cell.angle_alpha   90.00
_cell.angle_beta   90.00
_cell.angle_gamma   90.00
#
_symmetry.space_group_name_H-M   'P 1'
#
loop_
_entity.id
_entity.type
_entity.pdbx_description
1 polymer ?
#
loop_
_entity_poly.entity_id
_entity_poly.type
_entity_poly.pdbx_seq_one_letter_code
_entity_poly.pdbx_strand_id
1 'polypeptide(L)'
;MGGPSYTPDFGAVLGGSALMTFRMNPSDTTQLRSVVPVAIAFLFNGGINLFSKPQLFFKGDRFRIFGKFAYKNTEDNFYGLGYSTNKNYVRSDTTSQYRYSGIQFNPWFLFRLGNSNIFAGPQIDINYDDITKPAKYLVDEPSYKAAGGTDKGYKNFNSGVGFLLTYDSRDIPANAYRGTYLDFRGMMYTKFLGSDDNFYRLEIDYRQYKTVGKRKVIAWTAQSKNVFGDVPLTQYILTGTPFDLRGYYMGQYRDKSSHVVMAEYRQMINTDKSTWLKRMLNHVGFVAWTGCGFMGPTPGKIEGVLPNYGVGLRIEVQPRMNVRLDLGKNTVNNQTLFYFNMTEAF
;
A
#
# COMPACT_ATOMS: atom_id res chain seq x y z
N MET A 1 3.20 8.76 18.72
CA MET A 1 3.43 7.37 19.15
C MET A 1 4.68 6.85 18.45
N GLY A 2 5.49 6.03 19.13
CA GLY A 2 6.68 5.43 18.53
C GLY A 2 6.91 4.05 19.10
N GLY A 3 7.65 3.22 18.39
CA GLY A 3 7.97 1.89 18.85
C GLY A 3 8.71 1.06 17.79
N PRO A 4 9.23 -0.11 18.20
CA PRO A 4 9.80 -1.06 17.27
C PRO A 4 8.71 -1.71 16.41
N SER A 5 9.07 -2.04 15.18
CA SER A 5 8.26 -2.86 14.27
C SER A 5 9.16 -3.82 13.49
N TYR A 6 8.56 -4.74 12.77
CA TYR A 6 9.28 -5.71 11.96
C TYR A 6 8.52 -5.97 10.67
N THR A 7 9.25 -5.97 9.56
CA THR A 7 8.76 -6.46 8.27
C THR A 7 9.77 -7.41 7.65
N PRO A 8 9.34 -8.41 6.88
CA PRO A 8 10.25 -9.35 6.21
C PRO A 8 11.25 -8.67 5.27
N ASP A 9 10.87 -7.51 4.72
CA ASP A 9 11.65 -6.81 3.70
C ASP A 9 12.77 -5.96 4.31
N PHE A 10 12.50 -5.32 5.45
CA PHE A 10 13.39 -4.34 6.07
C PHE A 10 13.96 -4.80 7.41
N GLY A 11 13.52 -5.97 7.92
CA GLY A 11 13.90 -6.44 9.25
C GLY A 11 13.32 -5.58 10.37
N ALA A 12 14.10 -5.36 11.40
CA ALA A 12 13.72 -4.51 12.52
C ALA A 12 13.76 -3.03 12.12
N VAL A 13 12.78 -2.28 12.60
CA VAL A 13 12.57 -0.86 12.30
C VAL A 13 12.19 -0.14 13.59
N LEU A 14 12.77 1.02 13.83
CA LEU A 14 12.33 1.93 14.89
C LEU A 14 11.54 3.07 14.26
N GLY A 15 10.27 3.16 14.57
CA GLY A 15 9.37 4.16 13.99
C GLY A 15 8.80 5.12 15.01
N GLY A 16 8.48 6.33 14.54
CA GLY A 16 7.72 7.33 15.26
C GLY A 16 6.65 7.95 14.39
N SER A 17 5.51 8.32 14.99
CA SER A 17 4.46 9.02 14.28
C SER A 17 3.83 10.11 15.12
N ALA A 18 3.45 11.19 14.44
CA ALA A 18 2.67 12.29 14.98
C ALA A 18 1.38 12.43 14.17
N LEU A 19 0.29 12.79 14.83
CA LEU A 19 -1.00 13.05 14.21
C LEU A 19 -1.43 14.46 14.55
N MET A 20 -1.51 15.32 13.54
CA MET A 20 -2.09 16.65 13.67
C MET A 20 -3.55 16.59 13.24
N THR A 21 -4.46 17.11 14.09
CA THR A 21 -5.89 17.17 13.79
C THR A 21 -6.42 18.58 14.04
N PHE A 22 -7.12 19.14 13.07
CA PHE A 22 -7.68 20.49 13.16
C PHE A 22 -8.94 20.62 12.29
N ARG A 23 -9.69 21.70 12.45
CA ARG A 23 -10.74 22.11 11.51
C ARG A 23 -10.24 23.29 10.69
N MET A 24 -10.52 23.30 9.39
CA MET A 24 -10.19 24.43 8.50
C MET A 24 -10.93 25.71 8.90
N ASN A 25 -12.16 25.56 9.43
CA ASN A 25 -12.87 26.63 10.11
C ASN A 25 -13.12 26.21 11.57
N PRO A 26 -12.38 26.75 12.55
CA PRO A 26 -12.53 26.41 13.97
C PRO A 26 -13.94 26.66 14.54
N SER A 27 -14.67 27.63 14.00
CA SER A 27 -16.03 28.00 14.44
C SER A 27 -17.11 27.03 13.96
N ASP A 28 -16.82 26.21 12.93
CA ASP A 28 -17.75 25.22 12.40
C ASP A 28 -17.58 23.88 13.09
N THR A 29 -18.36 23.62 14.13
CA THR A 29 -18.30 22.36 14.89
C THR A 29 -18.81 21.15 14.11
N THR A 30 -19.52 21.36 13.01
CA THR A 30 -20.06 20.28 12.14
C THR A 30 -19.05 19.82 11.10
N GLN A 31 -18.03 20.62 10.80
CA GLN A 31 -16.98 20.28 9.84
C GLN A 31 -16.17 19.07 10.31
N LEU A 32 -15.93 18.13 9.41
CA LEU A 32 -15.00 17.03 9.66
C LEU A 32 -13.59 17.56 10.00
N ARG A 33 -12.93 16.90 10.93
CA ARG A 33 -11.56 17.25 11.28
C ARG A 33 -10.60 16.82 10.20
N SER A 34 -9.79 17.75 9.74
CA SER A 34 -8.62 17.46 8.90
C SER A 34 -7.57 16.72 9.70
N VAL A 35 -6.86 15.81 9.05
CA VAL A 35 -5.90 14.92 9.67
C VAL A 35 -4.62 14.92 8.85
N VAL A 36 -3.49 15.21 9.49
CA VAL A 36 -2.16 15.14 8.87
C VAL A 36 -1.30 14.18 9.69
N PRO A 37 -1.29 12.90 9.33
CA PRO A 37 -0.35 11.94 9.92
C PRO A 37 1.04 12.17 9.34
N VAL A 38 2.05 12.16 10.18
CA VAL A 38 3.46 12.13 9.78
C VAL A 38 4.11 10.95 10.47
N ALA A 39 4.74 10.09 9.71
CA ALA A 39 5.47 8.94 10.23
C ALA A 39 6.91 8.95 9.71
N ILE A 40 7.85 8.65 10.60
CA ILE A 40 9.26 8.46 10.29
C ILE A 40 9.67 7.08 10.78
N ALA A 41 10.47 6.39 10.01
CA ALA A 41 11.01 5.08 10.35
C ALA A 41 12.51 5.03 10.04
N PHE A 42 13.27 4.57 11.01
CA PHE A 42 14.70 4.29 10.88
C PHE A 42 14.90 2.79 10.80
N LEU A 43 15.54 2.35 9.75
CA LEU A 43 15.85 0.95 9.51
C LEU A 43 17.26 0.65 10.05
N PHE A 44 17.41 -0.48 10.74
CA PHE A 44 18.71 -0.85 11.32
C PHE A 44 19.80 -1.13 10.29
N ASN A 45 19.45 -1.35 9.03
CA ASN A 45 20.38 -1.43 7.90
C ASN A 45 20.79 -0.05 7.33
N GLY A 46 20.53 1.04 8.06
CA GLY A 46 20.92 2.40 7.67
C GLY A 46 19.92 3.08 6.72
N GLY A 47 18.65 2.73 6.80
CA GLY A 47 17.59 3.36 6.00
C GLY A 47 16.75 4.36 6.78
N ILE A 48 16.09 5.26 6.04
CA ILE A 48 15.09 6.20 6.55
C ILE A 48 13.88 6.25 5.62
N ASN A 49 12.69 6.22 6.21
CA ASN A 49 11.43 6.44 5.51
C ASN A 49 10.64 7.55 6.21
N LEU A 50 10.26 8.57 5.48
CA LEU A 50 9.34 9.61 5.92
C LEU A 50 8.07 9.51 5.08
N PHE A 51 6.94 9.56 5.75
CA PHE A 51 5.66 9.33 5.09
C PHE A 51 4.56 10.19 5.71
N SER A 52 3.70 10.78 4.84
CA SER A 52 2.49 11.48 5.25
C SER A 52 1.36 11.22 4.27
N LYS A 53 0.15 11.06 4.79
CA LYS A 53 -1.11 11.00 4.02
C LYS A 53 -2.11 12.03 4.55
N PRO A 54 -1.93 13.32 4.24
CA PRO A 54 -2.85 14.35 4.67
C PRO A 54 -4.26 14.13 4.12
N GLN A 55 -5.26 14.43 4.95
CA GLN A 55 -6.68 14.44 4.61
C GLN A 55 -7.28 15.75 5.12
N LEU A 56 -7.47 16.70 4.23
CA LEU A 56 -8.00 18.02 4.53
C LEU A 56 -9.46 18.08 4.10
N PHE A 57 -10.34 18.38 5.05
CA PHE A 57 -11.79 18.49 4.84
C PHE A 57 -12.23 19.94 4.89
N PHE A 58 -13.00 20.37 3.91
CA PHE A 58 -13.52 21.72 3.81
C PHE A 58 -15.02 21.77 4.15
N LYS A 59 -15.58 22.98 4.20
CA LYS A 59 -16.97 23.23 4.62
C LYS A 59 -17.99 22.34 3.92
N GLY A 60 -18.86 21.71 4.71
CA GLY A 60 -19.92 20.84 4.23
C GLY A 60 -19.44 19.57 3.54
N ASP A 61 -18.15 19.24 3.70
CA ASP A 61 -17.54 18.07 3.05
C ASP A 61 -17.72 18.03 1.51
N ARG A 62 -17.85 19.23 0.91
CA ARG A 62 -18.03 19.38 -0.54
C ARG A 62 -16.72 19.30 -1.31
N PHE A 63 -15.61 19.61 -0.63
CA PHE A 63 -14.28 19.58 -1.18
C PHE A 63 -13.32 18.95 -0.18
N ARG A 64 -12.41 18.13 -0.68
CA ARG A 64 -11.34 17.48 0.10
C ARG A 64 -10.02 17.62 -0.64
N ILE A 65 -8.94 17.85 0.08
CA ILE A 65 -7.59 17.68 -0.45
C ILE A 65 -6.96 16.53 0.32
N PHE A 66 -6.75 15.42 -0.37
CA PHE A 66 -6.02 14.28 0.13
C PHE A 66 -4.68 14.19 -0.59
N GLY A 67 -3.79 13.37 -0.12
CA GLY A 67 -2.55 13.18 -0.84
C GLY A 67 -1.60 12.20 -0.18
N LYS A 68 -0.46 12.09 -0.79
CA LYS A 68 0.67 11.31 -0.31
C LYS A 68 1.93 12.15 -0.47
N PHE A 69 2.69 12.24 0.59
CA PHE A 69 4.09 12.64 0.57
C PHE A 69 4.92 11.49 1.10
N ALA A 70 5.97 11.11 0.40
CA ALA A 70 6.89 10.07 0.83
C ALA A 70 8.32 10.43 0.46
N TYR A 71 9.24 10.22 1.39
CA TYR A 71 10.66 10.16 1.15
C TYR A 71 11.16 8.81 1.65
N LYS A 72 11.87 8.10 0.82
CA LYS A 72 12.45 6.79 1.13
C LYS A 72 13.93 6.80 0.76
N ASN A 73 14.79 6.31 1.66
CA ASN A 73 16.17 6.03 1.39
C ASN A 73 16.55 4.74 2.13
N THR A 74 16.45 3.61 1.44
CA THR A 74 16.61 2.29 2.04
C THR A 74 17.29 1.32 1.09
N GLU A 75 17.77 0.23 1.64
CA GLU A 75 18.05 -0.95 0.83
C GLU A 75 16.73 -1.56 0.34
N ASP A 76 16.72 -2.01 -0.89
CA ASP A 76 15.58 -2.65 -1.54
C ASP A 76 16.07 -3.81 -2.43
N ASN A 77 15.15 -4.58 -2.99
CA ASN A 77 15.50 -5.72 -3.82
C ASN A 77 14.74 -5.67 -5.15
N PHE A 78 15.44 -6.02 -6.22
CA PHE A 78 14.88 -6.20 -7.54
C PHE A 78 15.01 -7.67 -7.96
N TYR A 79 13.91 -8.27 -8.34
CA TYR A 79 13.81 -9.69 -8.68
C TYR A 79 13.58 -9.91 -10.18
N GLY A 80 13.94 -8.93 -11.02
CA GLY A 80 13.63 -8.94 -12.45
C GLY A 80 12.19 -8.54 -12.75
N LEU A 81 11.77 -8.67 -13.99
CA LEU A 81 10.41 -8.43 -14.48
C LEU A 81 9.77 -9.71 -14.99
N GLY A 82 8.45 -9.83 -14.74
CA GLY A 82 7.63 -10.95 -15.17
C GLY A 82 7.68 -12.15 -14.22
N TYR A 83 6.61 -12.93 -14.21
CA TYR A 83 6.39 -14.01 -13.27
C TYR A 83 7.51 -15.06 -13.25
N SER A 84 7.95 -15.52 -14.42
CA SER A 84 8.96 -16.58 -14.53
C SER A 84 10.30 -16.18 -13.92
N THR A 85 10.74 -14.95 -14.20
CA THR A 85 11.97 -14.38 -13.63
C THR A 85 11.83 -14.21 -12.13
N ASN A 86 10.76 -13.56 -11.67
CA ASN A 86 10.53 -13.27 -10.26
C ASN A 86 10.45 -14.52 -9.39
N LYS A 87 9.82 -15.60 -9.88
CA LYS A 87 9.67 -16.86 -9.16
C LYS A 87 11.01 -17.53 -8.87
N ASN A 88 11.94 -17.45 -9.80
CA ASN A 88 13.22 -18.16 -9.76
C ASN A 88 14.38 -17.29 -9.25
N TYR A 89 14.14 -16.00 -9.01
CA TYR A 89 15.18 -15.07 -8.61
C TYR A 89 15.59 -15.29 -7.15
N VAL A 90 16.90 -15.38 -6.90
CA VAL A 90 17.46 -15.57 -5.56
C VAL A 90 17.67 -14.21 -4.90
N ARG A 91 17.06 -14.00 -3.73
CA ARG A 91 17.28 -12.80 -2.94
C ARG A 91 18.60 -12.86 -2.18
N SER A 92 19.53 -11.95 -2.49
CA SER A 92 20.76 -11.79 -1.73
C SER A 92 21.36 -10.38 -1.95
N ASP A 93 22.37 -10.06 -1.16
CA ASP A 93 23.18 -8.84 -1.27
C ASP A 93 23.99 -8.76 -2.58
N THR A 94 24.28 -9.89 -3.18
CA THR A 94 25.05 -9.98 -4.45
C THR A 94 24.17 -10.06 -5.69
N THR A 95 22.91 -10.47 -5.59
CA THR A 95 22.03 -10.72 -6.76
C THR A 95 20.92 -9.68 -6.92
N SER A 96 20.23 -9.29 -5.86
CA SER A 96 19.00 -8.51 -5.95
C SER A 96 19.05 -7.14 -5.28
N GLN A 97 20.00 -6.92 -4.36
CA GLN A 97 20.02 -5.75 -3.50
C GLN A 97 20.49 -4.50 -4.25
N TYR A 98 19.89 -3.36 -3.91
CA TYR A 98 20.31 -2.04 -4.34
C TYR A 98 19.94 -0.99 -3.27
N ARG A 99 20.56 0.17 -3.31
CA ARG A 99 20.14 1.31 -2.52
C ARG A 99 19.14 2.13 -3.31
N TYR A 100 17.96 2.31 -2.77
CA TYR A 100 16.91 3.14 -3.34
C TYR A 100 16.77 4.44 -2.55
N SER A 101 16.75 5.58 -3.26
CA SER A 101 16.34 6.87 -2.73
C SER A 101 15.25 7.45 -3.61
N GLY A 102 14.17 7.92 -3.01
CA GLY A 102 13.07 8.48 -3.80
C GLY A 102 12.22 9.44 -3.00
N ILE A 103 11.60 10.37 -3.72
CA ILE A 103 10.64 11.32 -3.18
C ILE A 103 9.37 11.26 -4.03
N GLN A 104 8.21 11.28 -3.38
CA GLN A 104 6.92 11.35 -4.05
C GLN A 104 6.03 12.41 -3.42
N PHE A 105 5.41 13.22 -4.26
CA PHE A 105 4.36 14.17 -3.89
C PHE A 105 3.15 13.95 -4.81
N ASN A 106 2.03 13.52 -4.23
CA ASN A 106 0.84 13.13 -4.98
C ASN A 106 -0.43 13.69 -4.29
N PRO A 107 -0.83 14.95 -4.59
CA PRO A 107 -2.07 15.55 -4.10
C PRO A 107 -3.27 15.15 -4.97
N TRP A 108 -4.44 15.00 -4.31
CA TRP A 108 -5.74 14.68 -4.88
C TRP A 108 -6.76 15.75 -4.50
N PHE A 109 -7.47 16.30 -5.46
CA PHE A 109 -8.46 17.34 -5.29
C PHE A 109 -9.85 16.74 -5.55
N LEU A 110 -10.60 16.47 -4.51
CA LEU A 110 -11.83 15.69 -4.54
C LEU A 110 -13.03 16.59 -4.35
N PHE A 111 -13.91 16.64 -5.33
CA PHE A 111 -15.17 17.37 -5.29
C PHE A 111 -16.31 16.39 -5.12
N ARG A 112 -17.19 16.66 -4.14
CA ARG A 112 -18.37 15.83 -3.88
C ARG A 112 -19.41 16.03 -4.98
N LEU A 113 -19.92 14.95 -5.53
CA LEU A 113 -20.98 14.98 -6.52
C LEU A 113 -22.37 15.00 -5.83
N GLY A 114 -22.98 16.18 -5.80
CA GLY A 114 -24.24 16.40 -5.10
C GLY A 114 -24.15 16.11 -3.58
N ASN A 115 -25.15 15.41 -3.06
CA ASN A 115 -25.19 14.94 -1.67
C ASN A 115 -24.82 13.44 -1.53
N SER A 116 -24.19 12.87 -2.53
CA SER A 116 -23.81 11.45 -2.56
C SER A 116 -22.50 11.18 -1.81
N ASN A 117 -22.13 9.92 -1.70
CA ASN A 117 -20.81 9.48 -1.23
C ASN A 117 -19.79 9.36 -2.36
N ILE A 118 -20.04 10.00 -3.50
CA ILE A 118 -19.17 10.00 -4.66
C ILE A 118 -18.35 11.29 -4.68
N PHE A 119 -17.05 11.13 -4.87
CA PHE A 119 -16.09 12.22 -5.02
C PHE A 119 -15.32 12.02 -6.31
N ALA A 120 -15.07 13.09 -7.03
CA ALA A 120 -14.30 13.06 -8.27
C ALA A 120 -13.40 14.27 -8.37
N GLY A 121 -12.30 14.15 -9.10
CA GLY A 121 -11.44 15.29 -9.36
C GLY A 121 -10.05 14.96 -9.85
N PRO A 122 -9.25 15.99 -10.12
CA PRO A 122 -7.89 15.83 -10.62
C PRO A 122 -6.92 15.38 -9.51
N GLN A 123 -5.84 14.75 -9.96
CA GLN A 123 -4.67 14.44 -9.14
C GLN A 123 -3.40 14.78 -9.90
N ILE A 124 -2.34 15.04 -9.15
CA ILE A 124 -0.99 15.26 -9.64
C ILE A 124 -0.10 14.22 -8.98
N ASP A 125 0.88 13.70 -9.70
CA ASP A 125 1.92 12.85 -9.11
C ASP A 125 3.28 13.30 -9.64
N ILE A 126 4.16 13.64 -8.72
CA ILE A 126 5.54 13.99 -8.99
C ILE A 126 6.39 13.04 -8.17
N ASN A 127 7.26 12.29 -8.83
CA ASN A 127 8.17 11.39 -8.15
C ASN A 127 9.55 11.38 -8.83
N TYR A 128 10.57 11.22 -8.00
CA TYR A 128 11.94 11.03 -8.40
C TYR A 128 12.47 9.79 -7.73
N ASP A 129 13.05 8.92 -8.54
CA ASP A 129 13.59 7.63 -8.14
C ASP A 129 15.08 7.57 -8.47
N ASP A 130 15.91 7.20 -7.50
CA ASP A 130 17.35 7.02 -7.66
C ASP A 130 17.75 5.65 -7.08
N ILE A 131 18.18 4.76 -7.96
CA ILE A 131 18.78 3.47 -7.63
C ILE A 131 20.31 3.64 -7.68
N THR A 132 20.96 3.32 -6.58
CA THR A 132 22.42 3.35 -6.45
C THR A 132 22.92 2.04 -5.86
N LYS A 133 24.23 1.79 -5.98
CA LYS A 133 24.90 0.61 -5.44
C LYS A 133 24.17 -0.70 -5.82
N PRO A 134 23.89 -0.93 -7.11
CA PRO A 134 23.27 -2.20 -7.51
C PRO A 134 24.19 -3.37 -7.17
N ALA A 135 23.59 -4.49 -6.77
CA ALA A 135 24.31 -5.73 -6.52
C ALA A 135 25.09 -6.19 -7.77
N LYS A 136 26.18 -6.91 -7.57
CA LYS A 136 27.09 -7.32 -8.65
C LYS A 136 26.37 -8.01 -9.83
N TYR A 137 25.47 -8.93 -9.54
CA TYR A 137 24.74 -9.68 -10.58
C TYR A 137 23.46 -8.98 -11.02
N LEU A 138 22.98 -7.99 -10.28
CA LEU A 138 21.85 -7.15 -10.71
C LEU A 138 22.19 -6.34 -11.96
N VAL A 139 23.42 -5.88 -12.08
CA VAL A 139 23.89 -5.13 -13.25
C VAL A 139 23.76 -5.92 -14.54
N ASP A 140 23.83 -7.24 -14.46
CA ASP A 140 23.72 -8.16 -15.60
C ASP A 140 22.30 -8.69 -15.86
N GLU A 141 21.35 -8.33 -14.99
CA GLU A 141 19.94 -8.74 -15.14
C GLU A 141 19.32 -8.09 -16.39
N PRO A 142 18.72 -8.87 -17.32
CA PRO A 142 18.27 -8.37 -18.63
C PRO A 142 17.28 -7.22 -18.57
N SER A 143 16.30 -7.26 -17.65
CA SER A 143 15.30 -6.19 -17.55
C SER A 143 15.86 -4.93 -16.90
N TYR A 144 16.83 -5.07 -16.01
CA TYR A 144 17.56 -3.92 -15.44
C TYR A 144 18.36 -3.19 -16.51
N LYS A 145 19.12 -3.94 -17.33
CA LYS A 145 19.86 -3.39 -18.48
C LYS A 145 18.92 -2.76 -19.53
N ALA A 146 17.85 -3.45 -19.88
CA ALA A 146 16.90 -2.95 -20.89
C ALA A 146 16.22 -1.64 -20.47
N ALA A 147 16.06 -1.42 -19.17
CA ALA A 147 15.56 -0.16 -18.63
C ALA A 147 16.60 0.96 -18.55
N GLY A 148 17.85 0.71 -18.94
CA GLY A 148 18.95 1.68 -18.85
C GLY A 148 19.71 1.65 -17.53
N GLY A 149 19.52 0.63 -16.70
CA GLY A 149 20.28 0.43 -15.48
C GLY A 149 21.74 0.10 -15.77
N THR A 150 22.65 0.67 -14.98
CA THR A 150 24.11 0.53 -15.11
C THR A 150 24.72 0.14 -13.77
N ASP A 151 26.03 -0.09 -13.74
CA ASP A 151 26.83 -0.25 -12.52
C ASP A 151 26.81 1.01 -11.61
N LYS A 152 26.53 2.19 -12.18
CA LYS A 152 26.35 3.45 -11.44
C LYS A 152 24.94 3.61 -10.86
N GLY A 153 24.00 2.79 -11.32
CA GLY A 153 22.60 2.81 -10.90
C GLY A 153 21.61 3.17 -12.01
N TYR A 154 20.45 3.69 -11.60
CA TYR A 154 19.34 4.09 -12.48
C TYR A 154 18.61 5.26 -11.85
N LYS A 155 18.27 6.27 -12.64
CA LYS A 155 17.50 7.44 -12.18
C LYS A 155 16.32 7.67 -13.11
N ASN A 156 15.23 8.15 -12.52
CA ASN A 156 14.04 8.47 -13.29
C ASN A 156 13.22 9.57 -12.58
N PHE A 157 12.75 10.53 -13.34
CA PHE A 157 11.82 11.56 -12.90
C PHE A 157 10.49 11.42 -13.61
N ASN A 158 9.39 11.40 -12.85
CA ASN A 158 8.04 11.26 -13.36
C ASN A 158 7.17 12.41 -12.88
N SER A 159 6.53 13.08 -13.81
CA SER A 159 5.52 14.10 -13.57
C SER A 159 4.26 13.75 -14.35
N GLY A 160 3.15 13.58 -13.63
CA GLY A 160 1.90 13.14 -14.20
C GLY A 160 0.70 13.88 -13.66
N VAL A 161 -0.34 13.92 -14.48
CA VAL A 161 -1.66 14.40 -14.12
C VAL A 161 -2.68 13.29 -14.35
N GLY A 162 -3.76 13.33 -13.58
CA GLY A 162 -4.77 12.30 -13.69
C GLY A 162 -6.09 12.71 -13.09
N PHE A 163 -6.98 11.76 -13.08
CA PHE A 163 -8.32 11.90 -12.58
C PHE A 163 -8.66 10.70 -11.69
N LEU A 164 -9.42 10.97 -10.63
CA LEU A 164 -9.94 9.93 -9.75
C LEU A 164 -11.44 10.10 -9.52
N LEU A 165 -12.11 8.95 -9.34
CA LEU A 165 -13.51 8.83 -9.00
C LEU A 165 -13.61 7.83 -7.83
N THR A 166 -14.11 8.30 -6.69
CA THR A 166 -14.17 7.50 -5.47
C THR A 166 -15.59 7.46 -4.93
N TYR A 167 -16.09 6.27 -4.60
CA TYR A 167 -17.28 6.05 -3.78
C TYR A 167 -16.84 5.50 -2.43
N ASP A 168 -17.22 6.15 -1.32
CA ASP A 168 -16.86 5.69 0.03
C ASP A 168 -18.04 5.80 0.99
N SER A 169 -18.63 4.64 1.33
CA SER A 169 -19.71 4.51 2.30
C SER A 169 -19.30 3.75 3.57
N ARG A 170 -17.99 3.56 3.78
CA ARG A 170 -17.45 2.89 4.96
C ARG A 170 -17.79 3.65 6.24
N ASP A 171 -18.10 2.91 7.29
CA ASP A 171 -18.35 3.50 8.62
C ASP A 171 -17.09 4.15 9.22
N ILE A 172 -15.95 3.45 9.18
CA ILE A 172 -14.63 3.96 9.61
C ILE A 172 -13.56 3.44 8.64
N PRO A 173 -12.95 4.29 7.80
CA PRO A 173 -11.99 3.84 6.78
C PRO A 173 -10.80 3.02 7.29
N ALA A 174 -10.31 3.31 8.51
CA ALA A 174 -9.14 2.63 9.08
C ALA A 174 -9.41 1.18 9.51
N ASN A 175 -10.69 0.86 9.87
CA ASN A 175 -11.11 -0.48 10.28
C ASN A 175 -12.63 -0.58 10.08
N ALA A 176 -13.04 -0.74 8.83
CA ALA A 176 -14.43 -0.77 8.45
C ALA A 176 -15.11 -2.08 8.88
N TYR A 177 -16.33 -1.96 9.43
CA TYR A 177 -17.20 -3.09 9.75
C TYR A 177 -18.33 -3.23 8.73
N ARG A 178 -18.68 -2.13 8.04
CA ARG A 178 -19.72 -2.10 7.01
C ARG A 178 -19.42 -1.02 5.98
N GLY A 179 -20.01 -1.19 4.80
CA GLY A 179 -19.92 -0.23 3.70
C GLY A 179 -19.07 -0.72 2.55
N THR A 180 -18.99 0.12 1.55
CA THR A 180 -18.29 -0.14 0.29
C THR A 180 -17.32 0.98 0.01
N TYR A 181 -16.17 0.64 -0.51
CA TYR A 181 -15.22 1.55 -1.11
C TYR A 181 -14.97 1.12 -2.55
N LEU A 182 -15.06 2.06 -3.48
CA LEU A 182 -14.70 1.87 -4.88
C LEU A 182 -13.90 3.08 -5.33
N ASP A 183 -12.70 2.87 -5.84
CA ASP A 183 -11.82 3.90 -6.31
C ASP A 183 -11.33 3.57 -7.71
N PHE A 184 -11.44 4.51 -8.60
CA PHE A 184 -10.92 4.44 -9.96
C PHE A 184 -9.94 5.60 -10.18
N ARG A 185 -8.75 5.29 -10.66
CA ARG A 185 -7.70 6.26 -10.93
C ARG A 185 -7.09 6.05 -12.30
N GLY A 186 -7.01 7.12 -13.06
CA GLY A 186 -6.24 7.18 -14.29
C GLY A 186 -5.17 8.25 -14.19
N MET A 187 -3.92 7.92 -14.54
CA MET A 187 -2.79 8.84 -14.54
C MET A 187 -2.10 8.79 -15.90
N MET A 188 -1.65 9.94 -16.36
CA MET A 188 -0.85 10.10 -17.56
C MET A 188 0.45 10.82 -17.19
N TYR A 189 1.56 10.21 -17.55
CA TYR A 189 2.90 10.78 -17.40
C TYR A 189 3.46 10.99 -18.80
N THR A 190 3.94 12.20 -19.10
CA THR A 190 4.42 12.52 -20.43
C THR A 190 5.64 13.44 -20.38
N LYS A 191 6.48 13.37 -21.39
CA LYS A 191 7.62 14.29 -21.56
C LYS A 191 7.18 15.74 -21.63
N PHE A 192 5.98 16.02 -22.13
CA PHE A 192 5.39 17.36 -22.12
C PHE A 192 5.18 17.91 -20.69
N LEU A 193 4.92 17.06 -19.72
CA LEU A 193 4.79 17.42 -18.30
C LEU A 193 6.13 17.37 -17.55
N GLY A 194 7.23 17.10 -18.25
CA GLY A 194 8.57 17.00 -17.68
C GLY A 194 8.98 15.60 -17.24
N SER A 195 8.16 14.58 -17.49
CA SER A 195 8.52 13.17 -17.25
C SER A 195 9.65 12.73 -18.18
N ASP A 196 10.52 11.82 -17.71
CA ASP A 196 11.55 11.21 -18.55
C ASP A 196 10.93 10.27 -19.61
N ASP A 197 9.81 9.64 -19.29
CA ASP A 197 9.13 8.65 -20.13
C ASP A 197 7.64 8.97 -20.34
N ASN A 198 7.04 8.37 -21.39
CA ASN A 198 5.61 8.46 -21.68
C ASN A 198 4.90 7.15 -21.27
N PHE A 199 4.11 7.19 -20.20
CA PHE A 199 3.35 6.03 -19.75
C PHE A 199 2.04 6.44 -19.09
N TYR A 200 1.16 5.45 -18.92
CA TYR A 200 -0.16 5.61 -18.32
C TYR A 200 -0.33 4.61 -17.19
N ARG A 201 -1.04 5.00 -16.13
CA ARG A 201 -1.41 4.13 -15.03
C ARG A 201 -2.92 4.11 -14.85
N LEU A 202 -3.49 2.92 -14.72
CA LEU A 202 -4.89 2.71 -14.43
C LEU A 202 -5.01 1.81 -13.21
N GLU A 203 -5.77 2.26 -12.20
CA GLU A 203 -5.98 1.52 -10.97
C GLU A 203 -7.47 1.47 -10.62
N ILE A 204 -7.92 0.31 -10.17
CA ILE A 204 -9.26 0.08 -9.61
C ILE A 204 -9.08 -0.61 -8.28
N ASP A 205 -9.74 -0.11 -7.23
CA ASP A 205 -9.74 -0.69 -5.89
C ASP A 205 -11.19 -0.79 -5.39
N TYR A 206 -11.69 -2.01 -5.31
CA TYR A 206 -12.99 -2.32 -4.74
C TYR A 206 -12.83 -3.03 -3.41
N ARG A 207 -13.55 -2.56 -2.38
CA ARG A 207 -13.58 -3.17 -1.05
C ARG A 207 -15.01 -3.19 -0.52
N GLN A 208 -15.37 -4.30 0.10
CA GLN A 208 -16.67 -4.46 0.72
C GLN A 208 -16.51 -5.02 2.14
N TYR A 209 -17.34 -4.52 3.04
CA TYR A 209 -17.34 -4.92 4.45
C TYR A 209 -18.76 -5.25 4.90
N LYS A 210 -18.92 -6.40 5.53
CA LYS A 210 -20.22 -6.86 6.04
C LYS A 210 -20.08 -7.35 7.47
N THR A 211 -20.78 -6.68 8.38
CA THR A 211 -20.93 -7.16 9.77
C THR A 211 -21.79 -8.44 9.77
N VAL A 212 -21.25 -9.52 10.29
CA VAL A 212 -21.93 -10.84 10.36
C VAL A 212 -22.25 -11.25 11.81
N GLY A 213 -21.96 -10.39 12.77
CA GLY A 213 -22.24 -10.57 14.17
C GLY A 213 -21.58 -9.50 15.03
N LYS A 214 -21.79 -9.54 16.33
CA LYS A 214 -21.19 -8.56 17.25
C LYS A 214 -19.67 -8.62 17.17
N ARG A 215 -19.02 -7.54 16.68
CA ARG A 215 -17.58 -7.43 16.45
C ARG A 215 -17.01 -8.48 15.47
N LYS A 216 -17.85 -8.97 14.52
CA LYS A 216 -17.47 -9.92 13.49
C LYS A 216 -17.71 -9.32 12.11
N VAL A 217 -16.73 -9.41 11.23
CA VAL A 217 -16.76 -8.83 9.88
C VAL A 217 -16.26 -9.84 8.86
N ILE A 218 -16.95 -9.94 7.75
CA ILE A 218 -16.40 -10.47 6.50
C ILE A 218 -16.05 -9.29 5.62
N ALA A 219 -14.80 -9.22 5.19
CA ALA A 219 -14.30 -8.19 4.29
C ALA A 219 -13.71 -8.85 3.05
N TRP A 220 -13.90 -8.23 1.88
CA TRP A 220 -13.24 -8.67 0.65
C TRP A 220 -12.82 -7.49 -0.19
N THR A 221 -11.78 -7.69 -1.00
CA THR A 221 -11.24 -6.71 -1.92
C THR A 221 -10.96 -7.33 -3.27
N ALA A 222 -11.12 -6.52 -4.32
CA ALA A 222 -10.65 -6.81 -5.67
C ALA A 222 -9.93 -5.57 -6.19
N GLN A 223 -8.67 -5.71 -6.54
CA GLN A 223 -7.83 -4.63 -7.03
C GLN A 223 -7.28 -4.98 -8.41
N SER A 224 -7.19 -3.98 -9.28
CA SER A 224 -6.54 -4.08 -10.58
C SER A 224 -5.64 -2.86 -10.75
N LYS A 225 -4.35 -3.09 -11.01
CA LYS A 225 -3.36 -2.05 -11.25
C LYS A 225 -2.64 -2.36 -12.55
N ASN A 226 -2.56 -1.38 -13.44
CA ASN A 226 -2.01 -1.57 -14.77
C ASN A 226 -1.19 -0.35 -15.18
N VAL A 227 -0.09 -0.59 -15.88
CA VAL A 227 0.74 0.45 -16.50
C VAL A 227 0.96 0.12 -17.97
N PHE A 228 1.00 1.14 -18.80
CA PHE A 228 1.07 1.02 -20.27
C PHE A 228 2.07 2.03 -20.81
N GLY A 229 2.68 1.73 -21.95
CA GLY A 229 3.64 2.61 -22.62
C GLY A 229 5.08 2.31 -22.24
N ASP A 230 5.93 3.34 -22.26
CA ASP A 230 7.36 3.27 -21.92
C ASP A 230 7.53 3.36 -20.40
N VAL A 231 7.24 2.24 -19.74
CA VAL A 231 7.18 2.19 -18.27
C VAL A 231 8.58 2.17 -17.67
N PRO A 232 8.95 3.16 -16.84
CA PRO A 232 10.21 3.16 -16.10
C PRO A 232 10.33 1.97 -15.16
N LEU A 233 11.54 1.51 -14.90
CA LEU A 233 11.83 0.34 -14.04
C LEU A 233 11.17 0.43 -12.66
N THR A 234 11.16 1.61 -12.07
CA THR A 234 10.61 1.88 -10.74
C THR A 234 9.09 1.99 -10.72
N GLN A 235 8.43 2.11 -11.89
CA GLN A 235 7.00 2.33 -12.04
C GLN A 235 6.19 1.07 -12.40
N TYR A 236 6.84 -0.07 -12.57
CA TYR A 236 6.14 -1.36 -12.71
C TYR A 236 5.30 -1.66 -11.46
N ILE A 237 4.21 -2.39 -11.65
CA ILE A 237 3.31 -2.74 -10.56
C ILE A 237 3.98 -3.80 -9.67
N LEU A 238 4.08 -3.48 -8.38
CA LEU A 238 4.57 -4.38 -7.36
C LEU A 238 3.41 -5.20 -6.80
N THR A 239 3.57 -6.51 -6.74
CA THR A 239 2.61 -7.45 -6.15
C THR A 239 3.25 -8.15 -4.96
N GLY A 240 2.52 -8.27 -3.87
CA GLY A 240 3.05 -8.77 -2.60
C GLY A 240 3.50 -7.64 -1.68
N THR A 241 2.58 -7.23 -0.80
CA THR A 241 2.83 -6.22 0.24
C THR A 241 2.14 -6.65 1.55
N PRO A 242 2.46 -6.04 2.69
CA PRO A 242 1.73 -6.29 3.93
C PRO A 242 0.23 -5.93 3.87
N PHE A 243 -0.22 -5.25 2.81
CA PHE A 243 -1.59 -4.74 2.64
C PHE A 243 -2.37 -5.43 1.52
N ASP A 244 -1.72 -6.29 0.74
CA ASP A 244 -2.36 -7.10 -0.30
C ASP A 244 -2.01 -8.58 -0.14
N LEU A 245 -1.12 -9.16 -0.93
CA LEU A 245 -0.74 -10.57 -0.88
C LEU A 245 0.33 -10.85 0.19
N ARG A 246 -0.07 -10.93 1.45
CA ARG A 246 0.82 -11.30 2.55
C ARG A 246 1.37 -12.72 2.37
N GLY A 247 2.66 -12.92 2.59
CA GLY A 247 3.39 -14.16 2.35
C GLY A 247 4.39 -14.06 1.21
N TYR A 248 4.35 -12.95 0.45
CA TYR A 248 5.35 -12.58 -0.54
C TYR A 248 6.18 -11.41 -0.04
N TYR A 249 7.46 -11.34 -0.40
CA TYR A 249 8.29 -10.16 -0.16
C TYR A 249 7.77 -8.98 -0.99
N MET A 250 7.95 -7.77 -0.47
CA MET A 250 7.51 -6.55 -1.15
C MET A 250 8.24 -6.39 -2.50
N GLY A 251 7.45 -6.30 -3.58
CA GLY A 251 8.00 -6.17 -4.93
C GLY A 251 8.74 -7.41 -5.44
N GLN A 252 8.60 -8.57 -4.79
CA GLN A 252 9.11 -9.84 -5.30
C GLN A 252 8.54 -10.16 -6.66
N TYR A 253 7.26 -9.91 -6.85
CA TYR A 253 6.57 -10.06 -8.13
C TYR A 253 6.29 -8.68 -8.72
N ARG A 254 6.76 -8.45 -9.95
CA ARG A 254 6.74 -7.15 -10.61
C ARG A 254 6.45 -7.31 -12.09
N ASP A 255 5.40 -6.63 -12.58
CA ASP A 255 5.03 -6.64 -14.00
C ASP A 255 4.22 -5.38 -14.35
N LYS A 256 3.77 -5.25 -15.62
CA LYS A 256 2.92 -4.13 -16.05
C LYS A 256 1.48 -4.23 -15.56
N SER A 257 1.01 -5.43 -15.21
CA SER A 257 -0.36 -5.67 -14.76
C SER A 257 -0.42 -6.57 -13.54
N SER A 258 -1.26 -6.21 -12.57
CA SER A 258 -1.52 -7.02 -11.37
C SER A 258 -2.99 -6.90 -10.96
N HIS A 259 -3.64 -8.03 -10.74
CA HIS A 259 -4.98 -8.13 -10.21
C HIS A 259 -4.95 -8.95 -8.93
N VAL A 260 -5.56 -8.45 -7.87
CA VAL A 260 -5.55 -9.10 -6.55
C VAL A 260 -6.97 -9.23 -6.04
N VAL A 261 -7.35 -10.42 -5.60
CA VAL A 261 -8.59 -10.67 -4.89
C VAL A 261 -8.28 -11.29 -3.54
N MET A 262 -8.93 -10.81 -2.48
CA MET A 262 -8.77 -11.36 -1.13
C MET A 262 -10.07 -11.33 -0.37
N ALA A 263 -10.22 -12.28 0.56
CA ALA A 263 -11.29 -12.30 1.54
C ALA A 263 -10.72 -12.54 2.93
N GLU A 264 -11.28 -11.83 3.93
CA GLU A 264 -10.89 -11.92 5.32
C GLU A 264 -12.10 -12.10 6.23
N TYR A 265 -11.99 -13.00 7.19
CA TYR A 265 -12.85 -13.04 8.35
C TYR A 265 -12.13 -12.40 9.54
N ARG A 266 -12.72 -11.39 10.14
CA ARG A 266 -12.20 -10.63 11.29
C ARG A 266 -13.14 -10.80 12.47
N GLN A 267 -12.59 -11.16 13.63
CA GLN A 267 -13.38 -11.28 14.85
C GLN A 267 -12.61 -10.70 16.04
N MET A 268 -13.21 -9.74 16.73
CA MET A 268 -12.75 -9.31 18.06
C MET A 268 -13.55 -10.09 19.11
N ILE A 269 -12.86 -10.54 20.15
CA ILE A 269 -13.48 -11.22 21.29
C ILE A 269 -14.47 -10.26 21.96
N ASN A 270 -15.62 -10.78 22.34
CA ASN A 270 -16.66 -10.02 22.99
C ASN A 270 -17.13 -10.74 24.25
N THR A 271 -16.75 -10.21 25.41
CA THR A 271 -17.08 -10.73 26.73
C THR A 271 -17.90 -9.73 27.55
N ASP A 272 -18.46 -10.15 28.66
CA ASP A 272 -19.24 -9.33 29.58
C ASP A 272 -18.43 -8.30 30.39
N LYS A 273 -17.10 -8.31 30.27
CA LYS A 273 -16.16 -7.42 30.96
C LYS A 273 -16.20 -7.48 32.51
N SER A 274 -16.78 -8.51 33.08
CA SER A 274 -16.98 -8.66 34.54
C SER A 274 -15.67 -8.82 35.31
N THR A 275 -14.65 -9.44 34.71
CA THR A 275 -13.33 -9.63 35.30
C THR A 275 -12.24 -8.89 34.54
N TRP A 276 -11.08 -8.69 35.17
CA TRP A 276 -9.91 -8.09 34.53
C TRP A 276 -9.49 -8.86 33.26
N LEU A 277 -9.44 -10.18 33.33
CA LEU A 277 -9.10 -11.02 32.16
C LEU A 277 -10.10 -10.85 31.02
N LYS A 278 -11.40 -10.81 31.28
CA LYS A 278 -12.43 -10.59 30.28
C LYS A 278 -12.34 -9.20 29.66
N ARG A 279 -11.97 -8.18 30.45
CA ARG A 279 -11.69 -6.83 29.90
C ARG A 279 -10.50 -6.83 28.97
N MET A 280 -9.39 -7.50 29.31
CA MET A 280 -8.25 -7.66 28.42
C MET A 280 -8.63 -8.41 27.13
N LEU A 281 -9.35 -9.52 27.24
CA LEU A 281 -9.79 -10.30 26.09
C LEU A 281 -10.66 -9.50 25.11
N ASN A 282 -11.43 -8.52 25.59
CA ASN A 282 -12.18 -7.63 24.70
C ASN A 282 -11.32 -6.77 23.76
N HIS A 283 -10.04 -6.59 24.06
CA HIS A 283 -9.08 -5.93 23.18
C HIS A 283 -8.37 -6.87 22.22
N VAL A 284 -8.62 -8.18 22.32
CA VAL A 284 -7.99 -9.18 21.47
C VAL A 284 -8.96 -9.69 20.41
N GLY A 285 -8.42 -10.01 19.25
CA GLY A 285 -9.17 -10.60 18.16
C GLY A 285 -8.26 -11.43 17.25
N PHE A 286 -8.87 -12.05 16.28
CA PHE A 286 -8.16 -12.81 15.25
C PHE A 286 -8.72 -12.54 13.85
N VAL A 287 -7.89 -12.84 12.88
CA VAL A 287 -8.22 -12.75 11.46
C VAL A 287 -7.74 -14.02 10.76
N ALA A 288 -8.51 -14.50 9.81
CA ALA A 288 -8.08 -15.49 8.84
C ALA A 288 -8.39 -14.96 7.43
N TRP A 289 -7.51 -15.19 6.49
CA TRP A 289 -7.69 -14.73 5.10
C TRP A 289 -7.19 -15.73 4.09
N THR A 290 -7.70 -15.57 2.89
CA THR A 290 -7.19 -16.18 1.67
C THR A 290 -7.27 -15.17 0.54
N GLY A 291 -6.38 -15.31 -0.44
CA GLY A 291 -6.35 -14.44 -1.60
C GLY A 291 -5.57 -15.05 -2.76
N CYS A 292 -5.67 -14.39 -3.88
CA CYS A 292 -4.94 -14.74 -5.09
C CYS A 292 -4.58 -13.48 -5.87
N GLY A 293 -3.34 -13.39 -6.32
CA GLY A 293 -2.86 -12.40 -7.28
C GLY A 293 -2.73 -13.02 -8.67
N PHE A 294 -2.95 -12.20 -9.69
CA PHE A 294 -2.75 -12.54 -11.09
C PHE A 294 -1.90 -11.44 -11.69
N MET A 295 -0.83 -11.81 -12.40
CA MET A 295 0.09 -10.84 -12.97
C MET A 295 0.47 -11.18 -14.41
N GLY A 296 0.88 -10.18 -15.15
CA GLY A 296 1.33 -10.35 -16.54
C GLY A 296 1.67 -9.02 -17.23
N PRO A 297 2.15 -9.08 -18.48
CA PRO A 297 2.60 -7.91 -19.23
C PRO A 297 1.45 -7.00 -19.69
N THR A 298 0.20 -7.50 -19.69
CA THR A 298 -1.01 -6.74 -20.00
C THR A 298 -2.19 -7.23 -19.15
N PRO A 299 -3.27 -6.44 -18.98
CA PRO A 299 -4.42 -6.83 -18.15
C PRO A 299 -5.08 -8.15 -18.55
N GLY A 300 -5.07 -8.49 -19.85
CA GLY A 300 -5.68 -9.72 -20.36
C GLY A 300 -4.71 -10.91 -20.49
N LYS A 301 -3.41 -10.70 -20.32
CA LYS A 301 -2.42 -11.77 -20.45
C LYS A 301 -1.87 -12.11 -19.07
N ILE A 302 -2.44 -13.13 -18.43
CA ILE A 302 -2.00 -13.62 -17.12
C ILE A 302 -0.91 -14.67 -17.32
N GLU A 303 0.28 -14.40 -16.79
CA GLU A 303 1.43 -15.31 -16.83
C GLU A 303 1.74 -15.90 -15.45
N GLY A 304 1.27 -15.27 -14.38
CA GLY A 304 1.49 -15.71 -13.02
C GLY A 304 0.25 -15.71 -12.15
N VAL A 305 0.14 -16.74 -11.30
CA VAL A 305 -0.90 -16.87 -10.28
C VAL A 305 -0.24 -16.99 -8.92
N LEU A 306 -0.63 -16.14 -7.98
CA LEU A 306 0.01 -15.91 -6.69
C LEU A 306 -0.98 -16.17 -5.54
N PRO A 307 -1.30 -17.43 -5.20
CA PRO A 307 -2.19 -17.71 -4.08
C PRO A 307 -1.51 -17.49 -2.74
N ASN A 308 -2.29 -16.97 -1.77
CA ASN A 308 -1.85 -16.80 -0.39
C ASN A 308 -2.97 -17.07 0.60
N TYR A 309 -2.58 -17.39 1.82
CA TYR A 309 -3.49 -17.49 2.96
C TYR A 309 -2.74 -17.21 4.26
N GLY A 310 -3.47 -17.01 5.33
CA GLY A 310 -2.84 -16.77 6.61
C GLY A 310 -3.82 -16.50 7.73
N VAL A 311 -3.23 -16.31 8.90
CA VAL A 311 -3.93 -16.00 10.15
C VAL A 311 -3.22 -14.86 10.87
N GLY A 312 -3.95 -14.14 11.70
CA GLY A 312 -3.36 -13.05 12.46
C GLY A 312 -4.09 -12.75 13.75
N LEU A 313 -3.35 -12.16 14.69
CA LEU A 313 -3.88 -11.60 15.91
C LEU A 313 -4.15 -10.11 15.74
N ARG A 314 -5.14 -9.62 16.49
CA ARG A 314 -5.51 -8.21 16.60
C ARG A 314 -5.48 -7.80 18.06
N ILE A 315 -4.86 -6.64 18.32
CA ILE A 315 -4.85 -6.03 19.65
C ILE A 315 -5.38 -4.61 19.49
N GLU A 316 -6.59 -4.35 19.97
CA GLU A 316 -7.23 -3.03 19.90
C GLU A 316 -6.58 -2.10 20.91
N VAL A 317 -5.80 -1.13 20.44
CA VAL A 317 -5.10 -0.13 21.26
C VAL A 317 -5.93 1.14 21.47
N GLN A 318 -6.79 1.45 20.50
CA GLN A 318 -7.82 2.48 20.58
C GLN A 318 -9.07 1.96 19.84
N PRO A 319 -10.26 2.51 20.10
CA PRO A 319 -11.46 2.10 19.37
C PRO A 319 -11.24 2.08 17.86
N ARG A 320 -11.38 0.91 17.23
CA ARG A 320 -11.19 0.68 15.80
C ARG A 320 -9.75 0.89 15.30
N MET A 321 -8.76 0.92 16.17
CA MET A 321 -7.35 0.94 15.83
C MET A 321 -6.66 -0.30 16.40
N ASN A 322 -6.26 -1.20 15.54
CA ASN A 322 -5.65 -2.46 15.91
C ASN A 322 -4.14 -2.47 15.62
N VAL A 323 -3.37 -3.01 16.54
CA VAL A 323 -2.08 -3.62 16.24
C VAL A 323 -2.33 -4.98 15.60
N ARG A 324 -1.62 -5.28 14.55
CA ARG A 324 -1.78 -6.45 13.71
C ARG A 324 -0.51 -7.29 13.70
N LEU A 325 -0.66 -8.57 14.04
CA LEU A 325 0.38 -9.59 13.97
C LEU A 325 -0.10 -10.66 12.99
N ASP A 326 0.48 -10.75 11.82
CA ASP A 326 0.02 -11.63 10.74
C ASP A 326 1.10 -12.65 10.37
N LEU A 327 0.70 -13.90 10.15
CA LEU A 327 1.48 -14.95 9.51
C LEU A 327 0.85 -15.27 8.17
N GLY A 328 1.51 -14.85 7.09
CA GLY A 328 1.07 -15.08 5.71
C GLY A 328 1.92 -16.15 5.04
N LYS A 329 1.28 -17.08 4.36
CA LYS A 329 1.95 -18.13 3.58
C LYS A 329 1.58 -18.01 2.11
N ASN A 330 2.57 -18.15 1.24
CA ASN A 330 2.38 -18.35 -0.19
C ASN A 330 2.75 -19.80 -0.58
N THR A 331 2.11 -20.30 -1.63
CA THR A 331 2.34 -21.66 -2.13
C THR A 331 3.31 -21.71 -3.31
N VAL A 332 3.61 -20.57 -3.94
CA VAL A 332 4.49 -20.51 -5.13
C VAL A 332 5.95 -20.74 -4.73
N ASN A 333 6.41 -20.02 -3.73
CA ASN A 333 7.78 -20.13 -3.20
C ASN A 333 7.82 -20.88 -1.85
N ASN A 334 6.67 -21.38 -1.37
CA ASN A 334 6.51 -22.02 -0.07
C ASN A 334 7.06 -21.20 1.12
N GLN A 335 6.90 -19.86 1.04
CA GLN A 335 7.38 -18.93 2.06
C GLN A 335 6.30 -18.67 3.11
N THR A 336 6.73 -18.52 4.35
CA THR A 336 5.89 -18.03 5.45
C THR A 336 6.53 -16.77 6.01
N LEU A 337 5.81 -15.65 5.97
CA LEU A 337 6.32 -14.35 6.41
C LEU A 337 5.49 -13.81 7.56
N PHE A 338 6.18 -13.22 8.53
CA PHE A 338 5.57 -12.56 9.68
C PHE A 338 5.54 -11.04 9.47
N TYR A 339 4.41 -10.42 9.83
CA TYR A 339 4.21 -8.97 9.71
C TYR A 339 3.72 -8.40 11.03
N PHE A 340 4.29 -7.27 11.41
CA PHE A 340 3.85 -6.46 12.54
C PHE A 340 3.48 -5.07 12.02
N ASN A 341 2.20 -4.72 12.01
CA ASN A 341 1.68 -3.46 11.48
C ASN A 341 0.57 -2.89 12.35
N MET A 342 0.19 -1.66 12.07
CA MET A 342 -1.01 -1.03 12.62
C MET A 342 -2.09 -0.94 11.54
N THR A 343 -3.35 -0.86 11.93
CA THR A 343 -4.57 -0.86 11.10
C THR A 343 -4.84 -2.20 10.40
N GLU A 344 -5.96 -2.30 9.69
CA GLU A 344 -6.27 -3.50 8.90
C GLU A 344 -5.57 -3.47 7.53
N ALA A 345 -5.55 -4.62 6.82
CA ALA A 345 -4.86 -4.72 5.54
C ALA A 345 -5.57 -3.92 4.44
N PHE A 346 -6.90 -3.86 4.47
CA PHE A 346 -7.72 -3.08 3.55
C PHE A 346 -9.03 -2.66 4.19
#